data_80de430a9bd3ddc911ddfd6fefa3dd94
#
_entry.id   80de430a9bd3ddc911ddfd6fefa3dd94
#
_cell.length_a   1.000
_cell.length_b   1.000
_cell.length_c   1.000
_cell.angle_alpha   90.00
_cell.angle_beta   90.00
_cell.angle_gamma   90.00
#
_symmetry.space_group_name_H-M   'P 1'
#
loop_
_entity.id
_entity.type
_entity.pdbx_description
1 polymer ?
#
loop_
_entity_poly.entity_id
_entity_poly.type
_entity_poly.pdbx_seq_one_letter_code
_entity_poly.pdbx_strand_id
1 'polypeptide(L)'
;MKEIIRIFLLLFLLQNNAIAEDPRAIELFKEVRCLVCQGQTIHESNAELAEDIKKLIREKISQGETDRQIKEYLVEKYGDWILMTPPFNSLTYILWSFPFLILIIGAFAIYRQKRSQA
;
A
#
# COMPACT_ATOMS: atom_id res chain seq x y z
N MET A 1 2.92 -34.78 41.86
CA MET A 1 2.95 -34.93 40.42
C MET A 1 1.68 -34.36 39.72
N LYS A 2 0.50 -34.76 40.15
CA LYS A 2 -0.76 -34.28 39.51
C LYS A 2 -0.97 -32.77 39.62
N GLU A 3 -0.62 -32.18 40.72
CA GLU A 3 -0.74 -30.71 40.91
C GLU A 3 0.29 -29.91 40.08
N ILE A 4 1.48 -30.44 39.93
CA ILE A 4 2.53 -29.86 39.11
C ILE A 4 2.11 -29.86 37.64
N ILE A 5 1.50 -30.92 37.18
CA ILE A 5 0.99 -31.10 35.80
C ILE A 5 -0.15 -30.10 35.54
N ARG A 6 -1.06 -29.92 36.53
CA ARG A 6 -2.14 -28.92 36.43
C ARG A 6 -1.62 -27.47 36.34
N ILE A 7 -0.63 -27.13 37.15
CA ILE A 7 0.00 -25.81 37.15
C ILE A 7 0.73 -25.57 35.83
N PHE A 8 1.43 -26.60 35.32
CA PHE A 8 2.10 -26.51 34.02
C PHE A 8 1.12 -26.36 32.86
N LEU A 9 0.00 -27.10 32.89
CA LEU A 9 -1.06 -26.98 31.89
C LEU A 9 -1.73 -25.59 31.92
N LEU A 10 -1.98 -25.05 33.13
CA LEU A 10 -2.52 -23.70 33.31
C LEU A 10 -1.55 -22.63 32.80
N LEU A 11 -0.26 -22.76 33.10
CA LEU A 11 0.79 -21.84 32.59
C LEU A 11 0.90 -21.95 31.05
N PHE A 12 0.77 -23.14 30.47
CA PHE A 12 0.80 -23.33 29.02
C PHE A 12 -0.41 -22.70 28.31
N LEU A 13 -1.59 -22.75 28.96
CA LEU A 13 -2.80 -22.10 28.43
C LEU A 13 -2.74 -20.56 28.50
N LEU A 14 -2.00 -20.01 29.46
CA LEU A 14 -1.81 -18.56 29.59
C LEU A 14 -0.84 -17.97 28.54
N GLN A 15 0.00 -18.80 27.92
CA GLN A 15 0.94 -18.36 26.89
C GLN A 15 0.33 -18.23 25.49
N ASN A 16 -0.92 -18.64 25.27
CA ASN A 16 -1.61 -18.53 23.99
C ASN A 16 -2.27 -17.17 23.72
N ASN A 17 -1.87 -16.10 24.42
CA ASN A 17 -2.12 -14.74 23.96
C ASN A 17 -1.06 -14.33 22.91
N ALA A 18 -0.89 -15.13 21.87
CA ALA A 18 -0.36 -14.62 20.64
C ALA A 18 -1.38 -13.58 20.16
N ILE A 19 -1.03 -12.31 20.27
CA ILE A 19 -1.77 -11.21 19.65
C ILE A 19 -1.70 -11.53 18.16
N ALA A 20 -2.73 -12.23 17.66
CA ALA A 20 -2.89 -12.43 16.24
C ALA A 20 -3.05 -11.03 15.63
N GLU A 21 -2.08 -10.60 14.86
CA GLU A 21 -2.13 -9.33 14.15
C GLU A 21 -3.40 -9.29 13.29
N ASP A 22 -4.12 -8.17 13.29
CA ASP A 22 -5.32 -8.02 12.49
C ASP A 22 -4.97 -8.27 11.02
N PRO A 23 -5.63 -9.24 10.34
CA PRO A 23 -5.38 -9.52 8.92
C PRO A 23 -5.49 -8.28 8.03
N ARG A 24 -6.38 -7.36 8.40
CA ARG A 24 -6.58 -6.07 7.73
C ARG A 24 -5.33 -5.19 7.85
N ALA A 25 -4.69 -5.17 9.02
CA ALA A 25 -3.45 -4.44 9.22
C ALA A 25 -2.32 -5.01 8.35
N ILE A 26 -2.20 -6.33 8.26
CA ILE A 26 -1.19 -7.01 7.44
C ILE A 26 -1.36 -6.65 5.95
N GLU A 27 -2.58 -6.63 5.44
CA GLU A 27 -2.84 -6.23 4.05
C GLU A 27 -2.43 -4.77 3.79
N LEU A 28 -2.76 -3.85 4.70
CA LEU A 28 -2.31 -2.45 4.59
C LEU A 28 -0.78 -2.33 4.64
N PHE A 29 -0.09 -3.13 5.46
CA PHE A 29 1.37 -3.11 5.53
C PHE A 29 2.05 -3.56 4.23
N LYS A 30 1.42 -4.42 3.44
CA LYS A 30 1.90 -4.85 2.12
C LYS A 30 1.70 -3.77 1.04
N GLU A 31 0.73 -2.89 1.22
CA GLU A 31 0.44 -1.81 0.28
C GLU A 31 1.24 -0.53 0.55
N VAL A 32 1.83 -0.40 1.74
CA VAL A 32 2.61 0.78 2.14
C VAL A 32 4.10 0.53 1.94
N ARG A 33 4.75 1.46 1.27
CA ARG A 33 6.19 1.42 0.98
C ARG A 33 7.01 1.89 2.17
N CYS A 34 8.09 1.19 2.48
CA CYS A 34 9.10 1.70 3.39
C CYS A 34 9.95 2.77 2.70
N LEU A 35 9.94 4.00 3.20
CA LEU A 35 10.61 5.14 2.58
C LEU A 35 12.14 5.07 2.66
N VAL A 36 12.69 4.32 3.61
CA VAL A 36 14.13 4.16 3.86
C VAL A 36 14.70 2.82 3.39
N CYS A 37 13.87 1.94 2.82
CA CYS A 37 14.21 0.55 2.49
C CYS A 37 14.07 0.29 1.00
N GLN A 38 14.85 0.86 0.14
CA GLN A 38 15.04 0.51 -1.29
C GLN A 38 13.87 -0.23 -1.98
N GLY A 39 12.61 0.22 -1.81
CA GLY A 39 11.45 -0.33 -2.49
C GLY A 39 10.73 -1.49 -1.78
N GLN A 40 11.13 -1.87 -0.58
CA GLN A 40 10.42 -2.85 0.24
C GLN A 40 9.13 -2.27 0.82
N THR A 41 8.19 -3.16 1.17
CA THR A 41 6.99 -2.77 1.94
C THR A 41 7.33 -2.62 3.42
N ILE A 42 6.51 -1.90 4.16
CA ILE A 42 6.68 -1.84 5.62
C ILE A 42 6.45 -3.22 6.27
N HIS A 43 5.71 -4.12 5.62
CA HIS A 43 5.52 -5.49 6.08
C HIS A 43 6.84 -6.26 6.17
N GLU A 44 7.71 -6.09 5.18
CA GLU A 44 9.00 -6.80 5.08
C GLU A 44 10.14 -6.10 5.81
N SER A 45 9.94 -4.83 6.19
CA SER A 45 10.97 -4.01 6.82
C SER A 45 10.87 -4.01 8.33
N ASN A 46 12.03 -4.11 8.99
CA ASN A 46 12.20 -3.93 10.43
C ASN A 46 12.85 -2.57 10.77
N ALA A 47 12.90 -1.64 9.82
CA ALA A 47 13.39 -0.30 10.08
C ALA A 47 12.50 0.43 11.10
N GLU A 48 13.09 1.26 11.94
CA GLU A 48 12.37 2.01 12.98
C GLU A 48 11.19 2.80 12.39
N LEU A 49 11.39 3.49 11.27
CA LEU A 49 10.32 4.21 10.59
C LEU A 49 9.19 3.29 10.09
N ALA A 50 9.52 2.07 9.64
CA ALA A 50 8.50 1.10 9.22
C ALA A 50 7.67 0.64 10.41
N GLU A 51 8.28 0.41 11.57
CA GLU A 51 7.58 0.04 12.80
C GLU A 51 6.68 1.18 13.30
N ASP A 52 7.12 2.42 13.22
CA ASP A 52 6.30 3.59 13.57
C ASP A 52 5.07 3.72 12.67
N ILE A 53 5.22 3.50 11.36
CA ILE A 53 4.10 3.53 10.42
C ILE A 53 3.14 2.36 10.69
N LYS A 54 3.64 1.16 10.97
CA LYS A 54 2.81 0.00 11.36
C LYS A 54 2.00 0.32 12.62
N LYS A 55 2.62 0.91 13.63
CA LYS A 55 1.96 1.32 14.88
C LYS A 55 0.86 2.34 14.59
N LEU A 56 1.14 3.34 13.78
CA LEU A 56 0.16 4.36 13.37
C LEU A 56 -1.05 3.73 12.65
N ILE A 57 -0.82 2.79 11.75
CA ILE A 57 -1.90 2.10 11.03
C ILE A 57 -2.77 1.29 12.01
N ARG A 58 -2.16 0.54 12.95
CA ARG A 58 -2.90 -0.20 13.98
C ARG A 58 -3.77 0.72 14.83
N GLU A 59 -3.23 1.86 15.22
CA GLU A 59 -3.96 2.86 16.00
C GLU A 59 -5.18 3.38 15.24
N LYS A 60 -5.02 3.74 13.97
CA LYS A 60 -6.12 4.21 13.12
C LYS A 60 -7.19 3.14 12.88
N ILE A 61 -6.80 1.88 12.70
CA ILE A 61 -7.73 0.75 12.63
C ILE A 61 -8.53 0.64 13.93
N SER A 62 -7.89 0.77 15.08
CA SER A 62 -8.56 0.72 16.39
C SER A 62 -9.53 1.88 16.61
N GLN A 63 -9.31 3.02 15.97
CA GLN A 63 -10.20 4.18 15.95
C GLN A 63 -11.38 4.01 14.99
N GLY A 64 -11.44 2.91 14.23
CA GLY A 64 -12.54 2.59 13.30
C GLY A 64 -12.39 3.26 11.94
N GLU A 65 -11.22 3.79 11.59
CA GLU A 65 -10.99 4.37 10.25
C GLU A 65 -11.04 3.29 9.16
N THR A 66 -11.50 3.67 7.99
CA THR A 66 -11.51 2.80 6.81
C THR A 66 -10.12 2.76 6.15
N ASP A 67 -9.83 1.69 5.40
CA ASP A 67 -8.54 1.54 4.68
C ASP A 67 -8.28 2.72 3.75
N ARG A 68 -9.33 3.25 3.12
CA ARG A 68 -9.23 4.43 2.27
C ARG A 68 -8.80 5.67 3.05
N GLN A 69 -9.40 5.93 4.21
CA GLN A 69 -9.04 7.06 5.07
C GLN A 69 -7.61 6.96 5.57
N ILE A 70 -7.17 5.75 5.94
CA ILE A 70 -5.80 5.49 6.38
C ILE A 70 -4.81 5.77 5.24
N LYS A 71 -5.10 5.30 4.03
CA LYS A 71 -4.27 5.54 2.84
C LYS A 71 -4.21 7.03 2.48
N GLU A 72 -5.35 7.71 2.47
CA GLU A 72 -5.43 9.16 2.22
C GLU A 72 -4.59 9.95 3.25
N TYR A 73 -4.68 9.59 4.52
CA TYR A 73 -3.86 10.20 5.58
C TYR A 73 -2.35 9.98 5.36
N LEU A 74 -1.95 8.77 4.96
CA LEU A 74 -0.55 8.46 4.70
C LEU A 74 -0.03 9.23 3.48
N VAL A 75 -0.83 9.34 2.43
CA VAL A 75 -0.51 10.11 1.23
C VAL A 75 -0.40 11.60 1.55
N GLU A 76 -1.31 12.16 2.34
CA GLU A 76 -1.26 13.55 2.76
C GLU A 76 0.02 13.88 3.57
N LYS A 77 0.43 12.94 4.45
CA LYS A 77 1.57 13.14 5.34
C LYS A 77 2.93 12.86 4.69
N TYR A 78 3.02 11.84 3.84
CA TYR A 78 4.27 11.34 3.26
C TYR A 78 4.35 11.47 1.73
N GLY A 79 3.26 11.81 1.07
CA GLY A 79 3.16 11.92 -0.39
C GLY A 79 2.69 10.63 -1.08
N ASP A 80 2.36 10.74 -2.36
CA ASP A 80 1.81 9.65 -3.18
C ASP A 80 2.74 8.42 -3.26
N TRP A 81 4.03 8.62 -3.06
CA TRP A 81 5.07 7.58 -3.11
C TRP A 81 5.00 6.56 -1.98
N ILE A 82 4.23 6.86 -0.91
CA ILE A 82 4.08 5.95 0.23
C ILE A 82 3.30 4.68 -0.14
N LEU A 83 2.44 4.73 -1.15
CA LEU A 83 1.68 3.59 -1.62
C LEU A 83 2.42 2.85 -2.73
N MET A 84 2.38 1.51 -2.68
CA MET A 84 2.94 0.65 -3.74
C MET A 84 2.18 0.83 -5.05
N THR A 85 0.87 1.00 -4.97
CA THR A 85 -0.02 1.35 -6.08
C THR A 85 -0.50 2.78 -5.90
N PRO A 86 0.11 3.77 -6.58
CA PRO A 86 -0.35 5.15 -6.48
C PRO A 86 -1.80 5.26 -6.96
N PRO A 87 -2.61 6.11 -6.32
CA PRO A 87 -3.98 6.33 -6.75
C PRO A 87 -3.97 6.87 -8.19
N PHE A 88 -4.88 6.37 -9.02
CA PHE A 88 -5.08 6.88 -10.37
C PHE A 88 -5.51 8.34 -10.28
N ASN A 89 -4.60 9.26 -10.60
CA ASN A 89 -4.86 10.68 -10.60
C ASN A 89 -5.22 11.13 -12.04
N SER A 90 -6.06 12.15 -12.17
CA SER A 90 -6.46 12.71 -13.48
C SER A 90 -5.26 13.10 -14.35
N LEU A 91 -4.16 13.55 -13.74
CA LEU A 91 -2.90 13.83 -14.43
C LEU A 91 -2.27 12.58 -15.08
N THR A 92 -2.44 11.43 -14.46
CA THR A 92 -1.94 10.16 -14.99
C THR A 92 -2.69 9.75 -16.26
N TYR A 93 -4.00 9.99 -16.36
CA TYR A 93 -4.77 9.76 -17.58
C TYR A 93 -4.31 10.64 -18.74
N ILE A 94 -4.02 11.91 -18.47
CA ILE A 94 -3.50 12.84 -19.50
C ILE A 94 -2.16 12.35 -20.01
N LEU A 95 -1.26 11.93 -19.11
CA LEU A 95 0.06 11.42 -19.47
C LEU A 95 -0.02 10.15 -20.33
N TRP A 96 -0.92 9.23 -20.01
CA TRP A 96 -1.13 7.99 -20.77
C TRP A 96 -1.87 8.21 -22.09
N SER A 97 -2.70 9.25 -22.19
CA SER A 97 -3.40 9.62 -23.42
C SER A 97 -2.49 10.30 -24.44
N PHE A 98 -1.39 10.91 -24.01
CA PHE A 98 -0.50 11.69 -24.86
C PHE A 98 0.11 10.89 -26.04
N PRO A 99 0.66 9.68 -25.87
CA PRO A 99 1.21 8.90 -26.97
C PRO A 99 0.14 8.52 -28.01
N PHE A 100 -1.08 8.22 -27.57
CA PHE A 100 -2.17 7.91 -28.48
C PHE A 100 -2.59 9.11 -29.32
N LEU A 101 -2.60 10.30 -28.71
CA LEU A 101 -2.93 11.55 -29.39
C LEU A 101 -1.90 11.88 -30.47
N ILE A 102 -0.61 11.68 -30.20
CA ILE A 102 0.47 11.87 -31.18
C ILE A 102 0.31 10.90 -32.35
N LEU A 103 0.00 9.61 -32.08
CA LEU A 103 -0.22 8.61 -33.12
C LEU A 103 -1.40 8.97 -34.01
N ILE A 104 -2.50 9.42 -33.46
CA ILE A 104 -3.70 9.83 -34.21
C ILE A 104 -3.39 11.05 -35.10
N ILE A 105 -2.72 12.06 -34.56
CA ILE A 105 -2.33 13.25 -35.33
C ILE A 105 -1.37 12.87 -36.45
N GLY A 106 -0.36 12.03 -36.16
CA GLY A 106 0.59 11.56 -37.16
C GLY A 106 -0.07 10.76 -38.28
N ALA A 107 -0.94 9.83 -37.92
CA ALA A 107 -1.70 9.05 -38.92
C ALA A 107 -2.62 9.93 -39.76
N PHE A 108 -3.27 10.90 -39.17
CA PHE A 108 -4.13 11.86 -39.87
C PHE A 108 -3.32 12.73 -40.86
N ALA A 109 -2.15 13.21 -40.44
CA ALA A 109 -1.26 14.00 -41.28
C ALA A 109 -0.79 13.20 -42.52
N ILE A 110 -0.37 11.96 -42.33
CA ILE A 110 0.06 11.05 -43.43
C ILE A 110 -1.12 10.76 -44.36
N TYR A 111 -2.29 10.47 -43.80
CA TYR A 111 -3.49 10.20 -44.61
C TYR A 111 -3.86 11.41 -45.47
N ARG A 112 -3.82 12.62 -44.90
CA ARG A 112 -4.11 13.87 -45.61
C ARG A 112 -3.09 14.13 -46.72
N GLN A 113 -1.79 13.90 -46.47
CA GLN A 113 -0.74 14.09 -47.44
C GLN A 113 -0.88 13.13 -48.64
N LYS A 114 -1.20 11.86 -48.37
CA LYS A 114 -1.42 10.87 -49.42
C LYS A 114 -2.62 11.22 -50.32
N ARG A 115 -3.68 11.77 -49.74
CA ARG A 115 -4.87 12.19 -50.49
C ARG A 115 -4.61 13.43 -51.35
N SER A 116 -3.66 14.28 -50.98
CA SER A 116 -3.27 15.47 -51.74
C SER A 116 -2.38 15.18 -52.95
N GLN A 117 -1.74 14.00 -52.96
CA GLN A 117 -0.87 13.56 -54.05
C GLN A 117 -1.57 12.62 -55.06
N ALA A 118 -2.77 12.17 -54.71
CA ALA A 118 -3.61 11.36 -55.62
C ALA A 118 -4.64 12.25 -56.32
#